data_c5189399fe8ac1820aa7892cc87fff00
#
_entry.id   c5189399fe8ac1820aa7892cc87fff00
#
_cell.length_a   1.000
_cell.length_b   1.000
_cell.length_c   1.000
_cell.angle_alpha   90.00
_cell.angle_beta   90.00
_cell.angle_gamma   90.00
#
_symmetry.space_group_name_H-M   'P 1'
#
loop_
_entity.id
_entity.type
_entity.pdbx_description
1 polymer ?
#
loop_
_entity_poly.entity_id
_entity_poly.type
_entity_poly.pdbx_seq_one_letter_code
_entity_poly.pdbx_strand_id
1 'polypeptide(L)'
;MIVNGYEIKPFANLRCANLKGANLVGANLEGANLYGANLEGANLEFVELYGANLEGAKLRGANVKETILEKKEEPQDTTSLSEKVKELEEENKKIKEALKALLDT
;
A
#
# COMPACT_ATOMS: atom_id res chain seq x y z
N MET A 1 -20.34 0.73 -5.57
CA MET A 1 -20.51 -0.75 -5.52
C MET A 1 -21.24 -1.10 -4.24
N ILE A 2 -22.32 -1.85 -4.33
CA ILE A 2 -23.09 -2.30 -3.16
C ILE A 2 -22.89 -3.81 -3.01
N VAL A 3 -22.49 -4.25 -1.83
CA VAL A 3 -22.28 -5.65 -1.50
C VAL A 3 -22.99 -5.98 -0.19
N ASN A 4 -23.84 -6.98 -0.18
CA ASN A 4 -24.64 -7.38 1.00
C ASN A 4 -25.45 -6.22 1.61
N GLY A 5 -25.89 -5.25 0.80
CA GLY A 5 -26.62 -4.08 1.26
C GLY A 5 -25.75 -2.93 1.77
N TYR A 6 -24.44 -3.08 1.75
CA TYR A 6 -23.51 -2.03 2.18
C TYR A 6 -22.86 -1.35 0.97
N GLU A 7 -22.75 -0.04 1.03
CA GLU A 7 -22.03 0.71 0.02
C GLU A 7 -20.53 0.61 0.24
N ILE A 8 -19.82 0.10 -0.74
CA ILE A 8 -18.38 -0.13 -0.68
C ILE A 8 -17.69 1.06 -1.36
N LYS A 9 -17.11 1.93 -0.56
CA LYS A 9 -16.44 3.15 -1.01
C LYS A 9 -15.38 3.57 0.00
N PRO A 10 -14.47 4.49 -0.37
CA PRO A 10 -13.53 5.08 0.59
C PRO A 10 -14.29 5.73 1.77
N PHE A 11 -13.72 5.59 2.96
CA PHE A 11 -14.24 6.14 4.21
C PHE A 11 -15.63 5.63 4.61
N ALA A 12 -16.09 4.54 4.01
CA ALA A 12 -17.39 3.97 4.35
C ALA A 12 -17.43 3.51 5.82
N ASN A 13 -18.58 3.69 6.44
CA ASN A 13 -18.82 3.14 7.76
C ASN A 13 -19.36 1.72 7.62
N LEU A 14 -18.48 0.74 7.79
CA LEU A 14 -18.79 -0.68 7.70
C LEU A 14 -18.59 -1.38 9.05
N ARG A 15 -18.70 -0.61 10.13
CA ARG A 15 -18.59 -1.13 11.49
C ARG A 15 -19.58 -2.25 11.71
N CYS A 16 -19.07 -3.40 12.15
CA CYS A 16 -19.85 -4.61 12.41
C CYS A 16 -20.64 -5.12 11.19
N ALA A 17 -20.28 -4.71 9.98
CA ALA A 17 -20.95 -5.13 8.77
C ALA A 17 -20.76 -6.63 8.54
N ASN A 18 -21.82 -7.29 8.08
CA ASN A 18 -21.76 -8.69 7.69
C ASN A 18 -21.37 -8.79 6.21
N LEU A 19 -20.09 -9.00 5.97
CA LEU A 19 -19.51 -9.16 4.65
C LEU A 19 -18.97 -10.58 4.43
N LYS A 20 -19.49 -11.54 5.20
CA LYS A 20 -19.11 -12.94 5.10
C LYS A 20 -19.31 -13.45 3.66
N GLY A 21 -18.27 -14.04 3.08
CA GLY A 21 -18.31 -14.58 1.73
C GLY A 21 -18.45 -13.52 0.63
N ALA A 22 -18.37 -12.23 0.95
CA ALA A 22 -18.58 -11.16 -0.01
C ALA A 22 -17.46 -11.12 -1.06
N ASN A 23 -17.83 -10.75 -2.28
CA ASN A 23 -16.86 -10.50 -3.34
C ASN A 23 -16.51 -9.01 -3.36
N LEU A 24 -15.33 -8.66 -2.85
CA LEU A 24 -14.84 -7.29 -2.77
C LEU A 24 -13.63 -7.06 -3.68
N VAL A 25 -13.37 -7.95 -4.63
CA VAL A 25 -12.22 -7.87 -5.54
C VAL A 25 -12.09 -6.46 -6.13
N GLY A 26 -10.90 -5.87 -5.96
CA GLY A 26 -10.59 -4.56 -6.52
C GLY A 26 -11.30 -3.37 -5.87
N ALA A 27 -12.03 -3.58 -4.77
CA ALA A 27 -12.75 -2.50 -4.11
C ALA A 27 -11.79 -1.51 -3.45
N ASN A 28 -12.19 -0.24 -3.44
CA ASN A 28 -11.45 0.80 -2.72
C ASN A 28 -12.12 1.07 -1.37
N LEU A 29 -11.49 0.60 -0.30
CA LEU A 29 -11.91 0.77 1.08
C LEU A 29 -10.91 1.63 1.87
N GLU A 30 -10.19 2.50 1.19
CA GLU A 30 -9.29 3.44 1.84
C GLU A 30 -10.00 4.20 2.95
N GLY A 31 -9.41 4.18 4.15
CA GLY A 31 -9.95 4.90 5.31
C GLY A 31 -11.29 4.38 5.83
N ALA A 32 -11.81 3.27 5.32
CA ALA A 32 -13.10 2.72 5.76
C ALA A 32 -13.02 2.21 7.20
N ASN A 33 -14.14 2.31 7.92
CA ASN A 33 -14.25 1.74 9.26
C ASN A 33 -14.84 0.34 9.15
N LEU A 34 -14.00 -0.66 9.33
CA LEU A 34 -14.35 -2.09 9.32
C LEU A 34 -14.26 -2.70 10.73
N TYR A 35 -14.33 -1.86 11.77
CA TYR A 35 -14.29 -2.32 13.15
C TYR A 35 -15.34 -3.41 13.39
N GLY A 36 -14.89 -4.58 13.84
CA GLY A 36 -15.78 -5.69 14.13
C GLY A 36 -16.51 -6.31 12.95
N ALA A 37 -16.18 -5.91 11.72
CA ALA A 37 -16.82 -6.45 10.53
C ALA A 37 -16.52 -7.94 10.35
N ASN A 38 -17.49 -8.68 9.84
CA ASN A 38 -17.31 -10.08 9.51
C ASN A 38 -16.94 -10.23 8.04
N LEU A 39 -15.68 -10.55 7.77
CA LEU A 39 -15.13 -10.77 6.42
C LEU A 39 -14.74 -12.23 6.22
N GLU A 40 -15.27 -13.14 7.01
CA GLU A 40 -14.96 -14.56 6.88
C GLU A 40 -15.29 -15.06 5.46
N GLY A 41 -14.31 -15.71 4.82
CA GLY A 41 -14.48 -16.25 3.47
C GLY A 41 -14.66 -15.20 2.37
N ALA A 42 -14.55 -13.92 2.68
CA ALA A 42 -14.66 -12.85 1.69
C ALA A 42 -13.46 -12.85 0.74
N ASN A 43 -13.70 -12.44 -0.49
CA ASN A 43 -12.64 -12.26 -1.47
C ASN A 43 -12.18 -10.80 -1.45
N LEU A 44 -11.00 -10.55 -0.87
CA LEU A 44 -10.39 -9.24 -0.74
C LEU A 44 -9.21 -9.06 -1.69
N GLU A 45 -9.13 -9.85 -2.74
CA GLU A 45 -8.05 -9.76 -3.71
C GLU A 45 -8.04 -8.36 -4.36
N PHE A 46 -6.87 -7.71 -4.36
CA PHE A 46 -6.67 -6.35 -4.87
C PHE A 46 -7.48 -5.26 -4.18
N VAL A 47 -8.02 -5.49 -2.98
CA VAL A 47 -8.74 -4.47 -2.23
C VAL A 47 -7.75 -3.46 -1.65
N GLU A 48 -8.06 -2.18 -1.78
CA GLU A 48 -7.32 -1.11 -1.13
C GLU A 48 -7.88 -0.90 0.29
N LEU A 49 -7.07 -1.18 1.31
CA LEU A 49 -7.43 -1.03 2.72
C LEU A 49 -6.53 -0.03 3.44
N TYR A 50 -5.83 0.81 2.70
CA TYR A 50 -4.97 1.84 3.28
C TYR A 50 -5.76 2.72 4.26
N GLY A 51 -5.27 2.82 5.49
CA GLY A 51 -5.92 3.63 6.53
C GLY A 51 -7.24 3.07 7.05
N ALA A 52 -7.69 1.90 6.60
CA ALA A 52 -8.92 1.28 7.10
C ALA A 52 -8.73 0.75 8.53
N ASN A 53 -9.77 0.85 9.34
CA ASN A 53 -9.79 0.27 10.67
C ASN A 53 -10.32 -1.16 10.60
N LEU A 54 -9.45 -2.13 10.82
CA LEU A 54 -9.77 -3.56 10.81
C LEU A 54 -9.80 -4.16 12.23
N GLU A 55 -9.78 -3.34 13.26
CA GLU A 55 -9.77 -3.82 14.62
C GLU A 55 -11.01 -4.69 14.91
N GLY A 56 -10.78 -5.89 15.42
CA GLY A 56 -11.86 -6.83 15.70
C GLY A 56 -12.53 -7.47 14.49
N ALA A 57 -12.08 -7.13 13.27
CA ALA A 57 -12.63 -7.74 12.06
C ALA A 57 -12.25 -9.22 11.96
N LYS A 58 -13.19 -10.02 11.48
CA LYS A 58 -12.98 -11.46 11.27
C LYS A 58 -12.55 -11.69 9.82
N LEU A 59 -11.37 -12.25 9.66
CA LEU A 59 -10.77 -12.49 8.33
C LEU A 59 -10.53 -13.98 8.06
N ARG A 60 -11.07 -14.85 8.88
CA ARG A 60 -10.87 -16.29 8.72
C ARG A 60 -11.34 -16.78 7.35
N GLY A 61 -10.44 -17.42 6.61
CA GLY A 61 -10.75 -17.93 5.27
C GLY A 61 -10.90 -16.86 4.19
N ALA A 62 -10.67 -15.59 4.52
CA ALA A 62 -10.70 -14.52 3.52
C ALA A 62 -9.49 -14.63 2.59
N ASN A 63 -9.71 -14.34 1.31
CA ASN A 63 -8.62 -14.21 0.34
C ASN A 63 -8.06 -12.81 0.40
N VAL A 64 -6.87 -12.66 0.99
CA VAL A 64 -6.19 -11.37 1.16
C VAL A 64 -5.02 -11.18 0.19
N LYS A 65 -5.00 -11.95 -0.88
CA LYS A 65 -3.94 -11.89 -1.88
C LYS A 65 -3.94 -10.52 -2.56
N GLU A 66 -2.76 -9.93 -2.67
CA GLU A 66 -2.58 -8.61 -3.29
C GLU A 66 -3.42 -7.49 -2.62
N THR A 67 -3.86 -7.69 -1.39
CA THR A 67 -4.56 -6.66 -0.62
C THR A 67 -3.58 -5.56 -0.22
N ILE A 68 -3.96 -4.31 -0.44
CA ILE A 68 -3.10 -3.15 -0.18
C ILE A 68 -3.45 -2.57 1.19
N LEU A 69 -2.57 -2.76 2.17
CA LEU A 69 -2.74 -2.26 3.54
C LEU A 69 -2.04 -0.94 3.78
N GLU A 70 -1.03 -0.62 2.99
CA GLU A 70 -0.26 0.60 3.10
C GLU A 70 -0.29 1.35 1.79
N LYS A 71 -0.28 2.67 1.88
CA LYS A 71 -0.16 3.49 0.69
C LYS A 71 1.19 3.21 0.03
N LYS A 72 1.17 2.72 -1.20
CA LYS A 72 2.36 2.61 -2.03
C LYS A 72 2.81 4.00 -2.45
N GLU A 73 3.33 4.76 -1.52
CA GLU A 73 4.33 5.76 -1.85
C GLU A 73 5.60 4.99 -1.97
N GLU A 74 5.91 4.61 -3.13
CA GLU A 74 7.14 4.06 -3.63
C GLU A 74 8.34 4.18 -2.67
N PRO A 75 8.33 3.52 -1.47
CA PRO A 75 9.54 3.50 -0.65
C PRO A 75 10.69 2.86 -1.40
N GLN A 76 10.37 2.04 -2.38
CA GLN A 76 11.34 1.42 -3.27
C GLN A 76 11.99 2.44 -4.19
N ASP A 77 11.23 3.39 -4.72
CA ASP A 77 11.79 4.44 -5.58
C ASP A 77 12.60 5.44 -4.78
N THR A 78 12.21 5.74 -3.55
CA THR A 78 13.00 6.59 -2.67
C THR A 78 14.35 5.94 -2.33
N THR A 79 14.38 4.65 -2.09
CA THR A 79 15.62 3.90 -1.86
C THR A 79 16.49 3.84 -3.11
N SER A 80 15.89 3.60 -4.27
CA SER A 80 16.60 3.59 -5.55
C SER A 80 17.16 4.96 -5.91
N LEU A 81 16.44 6.04 -5.62
CA LEU A 81 16.92 7.39 -5.84
C LEU A 81 18.08 7.75 -4.91
N SER A 82 18.04 7.31 -3.66
CA SER A 82 19.15 7.50 -2.71
C SER A 82 20.41 6.78 -3.16
N GLU A 83 20.28 5.58 -3.70
CA GLU A 83 21.39 4.82 -4.26
C GLU A 83 21.95 5.48 -5.50
N LYS A 84 21.11 5.97 -6.42
CA LYS A 84 21.54 6.71 -7.60
C LYS A 84 22.23 8.01 -7.24
N VAL A 85 21.76 8.73 -6.26
CA VAL A 85 22.41 9.97 -5.77
C VAL A 85 23.80 9.65 -5.23
N LYS A 86 23.96 8.58 -4.48
CA LYS A 86 25.27 8.14 -4.01
C LYS A 86 26.24 7.79 -5.15
N GLU A 87 25.76 7.09 -6.16
CA GLU A 87 26.55 6.76 -7.35
C GLU A 87 27.01 8.02 -8.10
N LEU A 88 26.10 8.98 -8.27
CA LEU A 88 26.42 10.26 -8.92
C LEU A 88 27.41 11.09 -8.10
N GLU A 89 27.30 11.08 -6.78
CA GLU A 89 28.24 11.76 -5.91
C GLU A 89 29.64 11.15 -6.01
N GLU A 90 29.76 9.83 -6.08
CA GLU A 90 31.04 9.15 -6.28
C GLU A 90 31.64 9.45 -7.65
N GLU A 91 30.84 9.44 -8.71
CA GLU A 91 31.30 9.80 -10.05
C GLU A 91 31.77 11.25 -10.12
N ASN A 92 31.02 12.16 -9.52
CA ASN A 92 31.42 13.56 -9.43
C ASN A 92 32.72 13.76 -8.67
N LYS A 93 32.92 13.01 -7.62
CA LYS A 93 34.16 13.03 -6.84
C LYS A 93 35.35 12.58 -7.68
N LYS A 94 35.21 11.50 -8.44
CA LYS A 94 36.22 10.99 -9.36
C LYS A 94 36.56 11.98 -10.45
N ILE A 95 35.57 12.63 -11.01
CA ILE A 95 35.74 13.66 -12.05
C ILE A 95 36.51 14.85 -11.47
N LYS A 96 36.17 15.31 -10.29
CA LYS A 96 36.87 16.40 -9.60
C LYS A 96 38.34 16.04 -9.31
N GLU A 97 38.60 14.83 -8.88
CA GLU A 97 39.97 14.35 -8.63
C GLU A 97 40.77 14.27 -9.92
N ALA A 98 40.18 13.80 -11.02
CA ALA A 98 40.81 13.74 -12.31
C ALA A 98 41.13 15.14 -12.83
N LEU A 99 40.21 16.08 -12.72
CA LEU A 99 40.42 17.47 -13.12
C LEU A 99 41.51 18.13 -12.29
N LYS A 100 41.56 17.87 -11.01
CA LYS A 100 42.60 18.37 -10.11
C LYS A 100 43.96 17.83 -10.50
N ALA A 101 44.07 16.57 -10.81
CA ALA A 101 45.30 15.95 -11.28
C ALA A 101 45.80 16.57 -12.58
N LEU A 102 44.88 16.90 -13.52
CA LEU A 102 45.21 17.58 -14.76
C LEU A 102 45.65 19.03 -14.53
N LEU A 103 45.10 19.72 -13.57
CA LEU A 103 45.47 21.09 -13.21
C LEU A 103 46.80 21.17 -12.48
N ASP A 104 47.19 20.12 -11.78
CA ASP A 104 48.45 20.06 -11.03
C ASP A 104 49.65 19.66 -11.92
N THR A 105 49.40 19.35 -13.17
CA THR A 105 50.44 19.14 -14.17
C THR A 105 50.58 20.36 -15.05
#